data_cf89b5db4783adfa6d690627f9136a5b
#
_entry.id   cf89b5db4783adfa6d690627f9136a5b
#
_cell.length_a   1.000
_cell.length_b   1.000
_cell.length_c   1.000
_cell.angle_alpha   90.00
_cell.angle_beta   90.00
_cell.angle_gamma   90.00
#
_symmetry.space_group_name_H-M   'P 1'
#
loop_
_entity.id
_entity.type
_entity.pdbx_description
1 polymer ?
#
loop_
_entity_poly.entity_id
_entity_poly.type
_entity_poly.pdbx_seq_one_letter_code
_entity_poly.pdbx_strand_id
1 'polypeptide(L)'
;MSRRGKQVTTIVEPRQEEFERKRGVTGIAVEEGLVHVEVQVPQNLKERLNVFKALAEAGVSLFLIKFHPDSIHFLIRREVLSKAQKVLQGLNRPTKVTRDCVLISVLSSAMRDLPGVMARIAEALYEQGIELLETGDSHDSVMILVRRNDAEKVVNSLRQKFGL
;
A
#
# COMPACT_ATOMS: atom_id res chain seq x y z
N MET A 1 41.38 6.42 -33.72
CA MET A 1 40.06 5.76 -33.78
C MET A 1 39.15 6.37 -32.73
N SER A 2 38.22 7.23 -33.17
CA SER A 2 37.30 7.96 -32.31
C SER A 2 36.07 7.10 -32.04
N ARG A 3 35.85 6.72 -30.78
CA ARG A 3 34.58 6.11 -30.38
C ARG A 3 33.56 7.20 -30.14
N ARG A 4 32.63 7.37 -31.07
CA ARG A 4 31.47 8.22 -30.90
C ARG A 4 30.56 7.56 -29.86
N GLY A 5 30.42 8.17 -28.68
CA GLY A 5 29.41 7.84 -27.73
C GLY A 5 28.04 8.11 -28.32
N LYS A 6 27.15 7.11 -28.28
CA LYS A 6 25.73 7.30 -28.59
C LYS A 6 25.13 8.21 -27.53
N GLN A 7 24.82 9.44 -27.87
CA GLN A 7 23.94 10.27 -27.09
C GLN A 7 22.52 9.67 -27.15
N VAL A 8 22.05 9.19 -26.01
CA VAL A 8 20.64 8.84 -25.86
C VAL A 8 19.88 10.15 -25.71
N THR A 9 19.29 10.61 -26.78
CA THR A 9 18.41 11.79 -26.75
C THR A 9 17.06 11.27 -26.28
N THR A 10 16.73 11.49 -25.01
CA THR A 10 15.37 11.29 -24.52
C THR A 10 14.53 12.46 -25.06
N ILE A 11 13.76 12.21 -26.10
CA ILE A 11 12.78 13.18 -26.60
C ILE A 11 11.64 13.17 -25.58
N VAL A 12 11.62 14.18 -24.72
CA VAL A 12 10.44 14.47 -23.89
C VAL A 12 9.53 15.32 -24.79
N GLU A 13 8.57 14.67 -25.44
CA GLU A 13 7.49 15.42 -26.10
C GLU A 13 6.67 16.14 -25.02
N PRO A 14 6.50 17.46 -25.08
CA PRO A 14 5.58 18.15 -24.20
C PRO A 14 4.17 17.68 -24.54
N ARG A 15 3.59 16.85 -23.67
CA ARG A 15 2.20 16.43 -23.82
C ARG A 15 1.30 17.65 -23.61
N GLN A 16 0.57 18.02 -24.64
CA GLN A 16 -0.46 19.08 -24.57
C GLN A 16 -1.53 18.81 -23.49
N GLU A 17 -1.60 17.61 -22.95
CA GLU A 17 -2.52 17.22 -21.88
C GLU A 17 -2.11 17.70 -20.48
N GLU A 18 -0.90 18.21 -20.27
CA GLU A 18 -0.44 18.68 -18.95
C GLU A 18 -1.16 19.95 -18.47
N PHE A 19 -1.76 20.72 -19.36
CA PHE A 19 -2.45 21.95 -19.00
C PHE A 19 -3.84 21.76 -18.40
N GLU A 20 -4.47 20.60 -18.59
CA GLU A 20 -5.83 20.34 -18.10
C GLU A 20 -5.88 19.41 -16.87
N ARG A 21 -4.73 18.86 -16.42
CA ARG A 21 -4.73 18.00 -15.22
C ARG A 21 -4.98 18.85 -13.97
N LYS A 22 -6.07 18.53 -13.26
CA LYS A 22 -6.33 19.09 -11.94
C LYS A 22 -5.10 18.89 -11.05
N ARG A 23 -4.52 19.99 -10.59
CA ARG A 23 -3.47 19.92 -9.58
C ARG A 23 -4.13 19.59 -8.24
N GLY A 24 -3.52 18.65 -7.50
CA GLY A 24 -3.99 18.25 -6.19
C GLY A 24 -4.60 16.86 -6.15
N VAL A 25 -5.27 16.57 -5.07
CA VAL A 25 -5.98 15.30 -4.88
C VAL A 25 -7.21 15.27 -5.78
N THR A 26 -7.33 14.20 -6.57
CA THR A 26 -8.36 14.07 -7.61
C THR A 26 -9.45 13.07 -7.27
N GLY A 27 -9.22 12.18 -6.31
CA GLY A 27 -10.18 11.16 -5.98
C GLY A 27 -9.74 10.26 -4.83
N ILE A 28 -10.65 9.37 -4.44
CA ILE A 28 -10.44 8.34 -3.43
C ILE A 28 -10.92 7.02 -4.02
N ALA A 29 -10.08 5.99 -3.95
CA ALA A 29 -10.43 4.62 -4.30
C ALA A 29 -10.51 3.78 -3.03
N VAL A 30 -11.40 2.80 -3.01
CA VAL A 30 -11.64 1.93 -1.87
C VAL A 30 -11.59 0.47 -2.33
N GLU A 31 -10.79 -0.35 -1.66
CA GLU A 31 -10.71 -1.79 -1.89
C GLU A 31 -11.03 -2.53 -0.59
N GLU A 32 -12.07 -3.36 -0.61
CA GLU A 32 -12.55 -4.15 0.52
C GLU A 32 -12.08 -5.61 0.42
N GLY A 33 -12.38 -6.40 1.44
CA GLY A 33 -12.12 -7.84 1.47
C GLY A 33 -10.66 -8.20 1.63
N LEU A 34 -9.91 -7.38 2.37
CA LEU A 34 -8.49 -7.53 2.61
C LEU A 34 -8.20 -8.04 4.02
N VAL A 35 -7.07 -8.69 4.15
CA VAL A 35 -6.55 -9.20 5.41
C VAL A 35 -5.12 -8.72 5.59
N HIS A 36 -4.83 -8.13 6.75
CA HIS A 36 -3.49 -7.74 7.14
C HIS A 36 -2.83 -8.89 7.91
N VAL A 37 -1.65 -9.29 7.48
CA VAL A 37 -0.89 -10.41 8.05
C VAL A 37 0.47 -9.92 8.51
N GLU A 38 0.78 -10.20 9.78
CA GLU A 38 2.08 -9.94 10.39
C GLU A 38 2.73 -11.27 10.70
N VAL A 39 3.88 -11.55 10.11
CA VAL A 39 4.63 -12.80 10.33
C VAL A 39 5.91 -12.49 11.07
N GLN A 40 6.10 -13.13 12.22
CA GLN A 40 7.36 -13.04 12.98
C GLN A 40 8.45 -13.80 12.22
N VAL A 41 9.41 -13.06 11.73
CA VAL A 41 10.58 -13.63 11.06
C VAL A 41 11.76 -12.66 11.25
N PRO A 42 12.93 -13.17 11.72
CA PRO A 42 14.07 -12.31 11.99
C PRO A 42 14.56 -11.62 10.72
N GLN A 43 15.41 -10.62 10.90
CA GLN A 43 16.02 -9.88 9.80
C GLN A 43 17.08 -10.76 9.11
N ASN A 44 16.63 -11.83 8.50
CA ASN A 44 17.42 -12.79 7.76
C ASN A 44 16.77 -13.01 6.39
N LEU A 45 17.44 -12.63 5.34
CA LEU A 45 16.87 -12.67 3.99
C LEU A 45 16.48 -14.09 3.56
N LYS A 46 17.27 -15.09 3.94
CA LYS A 46 16.99 -16.50 3.61
C LYS A 46 15.70 -16.98 4.25
N GLU A 47 15.49 -16.67 5.54
CA GLU A 47 14.27 -17.06 6.24
C GLU A 47 13.03 -16.33 5.71
N ARG A 48 13.17 -15.05 5.39
CA ARG A 48 12.11 -14.26 4.74
C ARG A 48 11.80 -14.76 3.34
N LEU A 49 12.82 -15.10 2.57
CA LEU A 49 12.66 -15.72 1.25
C LEU A 49 11.87 -17.04 1.34
N ASN A 50 12.14 -17.87 2.34
CA ASN A 50 11.42 -19.13 2.54
C ASN A 50 9.92 -18.90 2.77
N VAL A 51 9.56 -17.89 3.55
CA VAL A 51 8.17 -17.49 3.75
C VAL A 51 7.51 -17.08 2.43
N PHE A 52 8.15 -16.22 1.67
CA PHE A 52 7.61 -15.77 0.38
C PHE A 52 7.48 -16.90 -0.64
N LYS A 53 8.48 -17.77 -0.73
CA LYS A 53 8.43 -18.94 -1.62
C LYS A 53 7.30 -19.89 -1.27
N ALA A 54 7.13 -20.19 0.00
CA ALA A 54 6.07 -21.08 0.46
C ALA A 54 4.68 -20.52 0.14
N LEU A 55 4.47 -19.24 0.36
CA LEU A 55 3.21 -18.55 0.02
C LEU A 55 2.98 -18.53 -1.49
N ALA A 56 4.01 -18.25 -2.26
CA ALA A 56 3.93 -18.24 -3.73
C ALA A 56 3.59 -19.61 -4.30
N GLU A 57 4.23 -20.67 -3.82
CA GLU A 57 3.95 -22.06 -4.21
C GLU A 57 2.51 -22.49 -3.89
N ALA A 58 1.93 -21.93 -2.83
CA ALA A 58 0.54 -22.13 -2.49
C ALA A 58 -0.45 -21.26 -3.30
N GLY A 59 0.05 -20.41 -4.19
CA GLY A 59 -0.77 -19.51 -5.00
C GLY A 59 -1.31 -18.29 -4.25
N VAL A 60 -0.62 -17.87 -3.18
CA VAL A 60 -0.99 -16.70 -2.39
C VAL A 60 -0.25 -15.47 -2.90
N SER A 61 -0.99 -14.52 -3.48
CA SER A 61 -0.44 -13.23 -3.88
C SER A 61 -0.40 -12.27 -2.70
N LEU A 62 0.75 -11.62 -2.54
CA LEU A 62 0.99 -10.64 -1.48
C LEU A 62 1.07 -9.24 -2.08
N PHE A 63 0.61 -8.24 -1.35
CA PHE A 63 0.77 -6.84 -1.72
C PHE A 63 0.94 -5.96 -0.49
N LEU A 64 1.36 -4.71 -0.71
CA LEU A 64 1.70 -3.76 0.35
C LEU A 64 2.67 -4.36 1.37
N ILE A 65 3.75 -4.96 0.87
CA ILE A 65 4.73 -5.69 1.70
C ILE A 65 5.62 -4.70 2.44
N LYS A 66 5.77 -4.89 3.75
CA LYS A 66 6.63 -4.10 4.62
C LYS A 66 7.60 -4.99 5.38
N PHE A 67 8.85 -4.57 5.41
CA PHE A 67 9.88 -5.20 6.22
C PHE A 67 10.10 -4.43 7.51
N HIS A 68 9.90 -5.12 8.61
CA HIS A 68 10.23 -4.65 9.94
C HIS A 68 11.43 -5.44 10.50
N PRO A 69 12.11 -4.97 11.57
CA PRO A 69 13.27 -5.67 12.13
C PRO A 69 12.99 -7.14 12.48
N ASP A 70 11.84 -7.44 13.09
CA ASP A 70 11.50 -8.77 13.60
C ASP A 70 10.33 -9.43 12.87
N SER A 71 9.77 -8.76 11.86
CA SER A 71 8.58 -9.22 11.16
C SER A 71 8.51 -8.75 9.72
N ILE A 72 7.64 -9.41 8.96
CA ILE A 72 7.17 -8.92 7.67
C ILE A 72 5.66 -8.74 7.75
N HIS A 73 5.17 -7.67 7.15
CA HIS A 73 3.75 -7.39 7.06
C HIS A 73 3.33 -7.35 5.60
N PHE A 74 2.15 -7.83 5.32
CA PHE A 74 1.58 -7.78 3.97
C PHE A 74 0.08 -7.89 3.99
N LEU A 75 -0.52 -7.56 2.86
CA LEU A 75 -1.94 -7.77 2.61
C LEU A 75 -2.15 -8.98 1.73
N ILE A 76 -3.25 -9.67 1.96
CA ILE A 76 -3.79 -10.72 1.11
C ILE A 76 -5.29 -10.50 0.94
N ARG A 77 -5.87 -11.11 -0.08
CA ARG A 77 -7.32 -11.18 -0.20
C ARG A 77 -7.88 -12.22 0.77
N ARG A 78 -9.05 -11.97 1.33
CA ARG A 78 -9.66 -12.89 2.31
C ARG A 78 -9.87 -14.31 1.77
N GLU A 79 -10.08 -14.45 0.45
CA GLU A 79 -10.32 -15.75 -0.19
C GLU A 79 -9.14 -16.72 -0.06
N VAL A 80 -7.93 -16.20 0.11
CA VAL A 80 -6.71 -17.01 0.27
C VAL A 80 -6.23 -17.13 1.70
N LEU A 81 -6.96 -16.58 2.67
CA LEU A 81 -6.53 -16.57 4.09
C LEU A 81 -6.31 -17.96 4.65
N SER A 82 -7.24 -18.89 4.46
CA SER A 82 -7.10 -20.26 4.97
C SER A 82 -5.85 -20.95 4.43
N LYS A 83 -5.58 -20.75 3.15
CA LYS A 83 -4.40 -21.28 2.48
C LYS A 83 -3.11 -20.67 3.04
N ALA A 84 -3.08 -19.36 3.20
CA ALA A 84 -1.94 -18.65 3.80
C ALA A 84 -1.69 -19.10 5.24
N GLN A 85 -2.71 -19.24 6.06
CA GLN A 85 -2.60 -19.70 7.44
C GLN A 85 -2.01 -21.10 7.54
N LYS A 86 -2.43 -22.04 6.68
CA LYS A 86 -1.86 -23.39 6.64
C LYS A 86 -0.38 -23.39 6.31
N VAL A 87 0.03 -22.58 5.33
CA VAL A 87 1.44 -22.43 4.95
C VAL A 87 2.28 -21.91 6.12
N LEU A 88 1.82 -20.84 6.75
CA LEU A 88 2.55 -20.21 7.86
C LEU A 88 2.62 -21.09 9.10
N GLN A 89 1.57 -21.84 9.39
CA GLN A 89 1.59 -22.86 10.45
C GLN A 89 2.61 -23.96 10.16
N GLY A 90 2.69 -24.43 8.92
CA GLY A 90 3.69 -25.41 8.49
C GLY A 90 5.13 -24.92 8.63
N LEU A 91 5.36 -23.62 8.56
CA LEU A 91 6.67 -23.00 8.78
C LEU A 91 6.97 -22.68 10.25
N ASN A 92 6.05 -22.96 11.17
CA ASN A 92 6.15 -22.63 12.60
C ASN A 92 6.46 -21.14 12.85
N ARG A 93 5.89 -20.25 12.05
CA ARG A 93 6.04 -18.80 12.23
C ARG A 93 4.84 -18.24 12.99
N PRO A 94 5.06 -17.57 14.13
CA PRO A 94 4.01 -16.84 14.81
C PRO A 94 3.42 -15.77 13.88
N THR A 95 2.11 -15.75 13.78
CA THR A 95 1.40 -14.89 12.82
C THR A 95 0.25 -14.18 13.50
N LYS A 96 0.13 -12.87 13.27
CA LYS A 96 -1.02 -12.06 13.66
C LYS A 96 -1.83 -11.73 12.42
N VAL A 97 -3.12 -11.98 12.48
CA VAL A 97 -4.05 -11.74 11.37
C VAL A 97 -5.10 -10.72 11.80
N THR A 98 -5.25 -9.66 11.03
CA THR A 98 -6.33 -8.68 11.16
C THR A 98 -7.23 -8.81 9.95
N ARG A 99 -8.45 -9.29 10.17
CA ARG A 99 -9.46 -9.51 9.13
C ARG A 99 -10.28 -8.24 8.85
N ASP A 100 -11.07 -8.27 7.79
CA ASP A 100 -11.99 -7.19 7.41
C ASP A 100 -11.32 -5.82 7.35
N CYS A 101 -10.22 -5.77 6.61
CA CYS A 101 -9.50 -4.53 6.33
C CYS A 101 -9.93 -3.92 5.01
N VAL A 102 -9.84 -2.61 4.95
CA VAL A 102 -10.15 -1.80 3.76
C VAL A 102 -8.95 -0.93 3.43
N LEU A 103 -8.50 -0.99 2.18
CA LEU A 103 -7.46 -0.13 1.64
C LEU A 103 -8.10 1.08 0.99
N ILE A 104 -7.76 2.27 1.48
CA ILE A 104 -8.25 3.55 0.96
C ILE A 104 -7.08 4.26 0.30
N SER A 105 -7.22 4.59 -0.97
CA SER A 105 -6.19 5.27 -1.75
C SER A 105 -6.62 6.69 -2.05
N VAL A 106 -5.82 7.66 -1.63
CA VAL A 106 -5.96 9.07 -1.99
C VAL A 106 -5.16 9.27 -3.26
N LEU A 107 -5.83 9.71 -4.32
CA LEU A 107 -5.29 9.75 -5.69
C LEU A 107 -4.91 11.16 -6.11
N SER A 108 -3.80 11.27 -6.83
CA SER A 108 -3.37 12.49 -7.49
C SER A 108 -2.50 12.17 -8.70
N SER A 109 -2.56 12.99 -9.74
CA SER A 109 -1.67 12.84 -10.90
C SER A 109 -0.20 13.19 -10.61
N ALA A 110 0.07 13.89 -9.52
CA ALA A 110 1.40 14.39 -9.15
C ALA A 110 1.58 14.36 -7.62
N MET A 111 1.37 13.20 -6.99
CA MET A 111 1.38 13.07 -5.53
C MET A 111 2.68 13.56 -4.88
N ARG A 112 3.82 13.33 -5.52
CA ARG A 112 5.14 13.76 -5.01
C ARG A 112 5.31 15.27 -4.95
N ASP A 113 4.54 16.00 -5.75
CA ASP A 113 4.59 17.47 -5.81
C ASP A 113 3.58 18.12 -4.85
N LEU A 114 2.88 17.33 -4.05
CA LEU A 114 1.88 17.78 -3.09
C LEU A 114 2.37 17.61 -1.65
N PRO A 115 3.06 18.60 -1.09
CA PRO A 115 3.47 18.51 0.31
C PRO A 115 2.25 18.47 1.23
N GLY A 116 2.39 17.75 2.33
CA GLY A 116 1.40 17.73 3.40
C GLY A 116 0.18 16.84 3.16
N VAL A 117 0.11 16.06 2.07
CA VAL A 117 -1.02 15.13 1.86
C VAL A 117 -1.10 14.11 3.00
N MET A 118 0.03 13.48 3.36
CA MET A 118 0.03 12.50 4.46
C MET A 118 -0.31 13.14 5.81
N ALA A 119 0.12 14.38 6.05
CA ALA A 119 -0.23 15.10 7.27
C ALA A 119 -1.74 15.33 7.37
N ARG A 120 -2.39 15.71 6.29
CA ARG A 120 -3.85 15.91 6.23
C ARG A 120 -4.62 14.59 6.40
N ILE A 121 -4.11 13.50 5.84
CA ILE A 121 -4.66 12.17 6.06
C ILE A 121 -4.55 11.78 7.54
N ALA A 122 -3.37 11.92 8.13
CA ALA A 122 -3.13 11.60 9.54
C ALA A 122 -4.03 12.44 10.46
N GLU A 123 -4.20 13.72 10.17
CA GLU A 123 -5.10 14.62 10.90
C GLU A 123 -6.56 14.12 10.82
N ALA A 124 -7.03 13.74 9.65
CA ALA A 124 -8.38 13.20 9.46
C ALA A 124 -8.62 11.93 10.29
N LEU A 125 -7.64 11.02 10.32
CA LEU A 125 -7.71 9.81 11.13
C LEU A 125 -7.69 10.11 12.64
N TYR A 126 -6.79 11.01 13.04
CA TYR A 126 -6.67 11.43 14.43
C TYR A 126 -7.96 12.07 14.99
N GLU A 127 -8.55 12.99 14.23
CA GLU A 127 -9.81 13.65 14.60
C GLU A 127 -10.98 12.66 14.79
N GLN A 128 -10.95 11.56 14.07
CA GLN A 128 -11.97 10.51 14.16
C GLN A 128 -11.62 9.39 15.14
N GLY A 129 -10.45 9.43 15.78
CA GLY A 129 -9.98 8.39 16.68
C GLY A 129 -9.74 7.04 15.99
N ILE A 130 -9.32 7.06 14.74
CA ILE A 130 -9.16 5.86 13.90
C ILE A 130 -7.70 5.40 13.90
N GLU A 131 -7.51 4.10 14.10
CA GLU A 131 -6.21 3.45 14.03
C GLU A 131 -5.82 3.17 12.57
N LEU A 132 -4.65 3.66 12.19
CA LEU A 132 -4.00 3.34 10.92
C LEU A 132 -3.25 2.02 11.06
N LEU A 133 -3.64 1.00 10.30
CA LEU A 133 -3.02 -0.34 10.38
C LEU A 133 -1.74 -0.43 9.54
N GLU A 134 -1.76 0.13 8.35
CA GLU A 134 -0.61 0.14 7.44
C GLU A 134 -0.73 1.31 6.47
N THR A 135 0.40 1.75 5.91
CA THR A 135 0.43 2.77 4.85
C THR A 135 1.29 2.32 3.68
N GLY A 136 1.05 2.90 2.54
CA GLY A 136 1.90 2.78 1.36
C GLY A 136 1.77 4.02 0.49
N ASP A 137 2.68 4.18 -0.43
CA ASP A 137 2.65 5.27 -1.37
C ASP A 137 3.16 4.86 -2.75
N SER A 138 2.73 5.59 -3.74
CA SER A 138 3.22 5.53 -5.10
C SER A 138 3.35 6.95 -5.66
N HIS A 139 3.69 7.08 -6.94
CA HIS A 139 3.78 8.40 -7.57
C HIS A 139 2.40 9.08 -7.74
N ASP A 140 1.32 8.33 -7.70
CA ASP A 140 -0.05 8.81 -7.95
C ASP A 140 -1.01 8.56 -6.78
N SER A 141 -0.57 7.93 -5.69
CA SER A 141 -1.43 7.64 -4.56
C SER A 141 -0.70 7.60 -3.21
N VAL A 142 -1.45 7.89 -2.16
CA VAL A 142 -1.14 7.51 -0.79
C VAL A 142 -2.22 6.54 -0.33
N MET A 143 -1.81 5.37 0.13
CA MET A 143 -2.69 4.30 0.55
C MET A 143 -2.67 4.16 2.07
N ILE A 144 -3.83 3.97 2.66
CA ILE A 144 -4.00 3.70 4.09
C ILE A 144 -4.89 2.48 4.29
N LEU A 145 -4.51 1.65 5.24
CA LEU A 145 -5.27 0.49 5.64
C LEU A 145 -5.97 0.75 6.96
N VAL A 146 -7.27 0.55 6.99
CA VAL A 146 -8.11 0.71 8.19
C VAL A 146 -9.04 -0.51 8.34
N ARG A 147 -9.65 -0.66 9.52
CA ARG A 147 -10.69 -1.65 9.72
C ARG A 147 -11.96 -1.27 8.96
N ARG A 148 -12.69 -2.24 8.49
CA ARG A 148 -13.93 -2.03 7.74
C ARG A 148 -14.91 -1.12 8.45
N ASN A 149 -15.06 -1.27 9.76
CA ASN A 149 -16.01 -0.44 10.55
C ASN A 149 -15.65 1.04 10.54
N ASP A 150 -14.40 1.39 10.27
CA ASP A 150 -13.91 2.76 10.23
C ASP A 150 -13.90 3.36 8.82
N ALA A 151 -14.00 2.53 7.79
CA ALA A 151 -13.77 2.94 6.40
C ALA A 151 -14.68 4.07 5.93
N GLU A 152 -15.96 4.02 6.23
CA GLU A 152 -16.91 5.06 5.81
C GLU A 152 -16.60 6.41 6.45
N LYS A 153 -16.29 6.44 7.74
CA LYS A 153 -15.88 7.65 8.45
C LYS A 153 -14.61 8.26 7.85
N VAL A 154 -13.63 7.39 7.53
CA VAL A 154 -12.38 7.81 6.91
C VAL A 154 -12.63 8.43 5.54
N VAL A 155 -13.37 7.76 4.68
CA VAL A 155 -13.69 8.26 3.32
C VAL A 155 -14.39 9.61 3.40
N ASN A 156 -15.39 9.75 4.27
CA ASN A 156 -16.12 11.01 4.42
C ASN A 156 -15.22 12.14 4.94
N SER A 157 -14.37 11.85 5.92
CA SER A 157 -13.41 12.82 6.46
C SER A 157 -12.39 13.25 5.40
N LEU A 158 -11.86 12.31 4.62
CA LEU A 158 -10.91 12.62 3.55
C LEU A 158 -11.56 13.42 2.43
N ARG A 159 -12.78 13.10 2.03
CA ARG A 159 -13.51 13.90 1.05
C ARG A 159 -13.66 15.35 1.49
N GLN A 160 -14.03 15.55 2.74
CA GLN A 160 -14.15 16.89 3.32
C GLN A 160 -12.79 17.62 3.34
N LYS A 161 -11.73 16.93 3.80
CA LYS A 161 -10.37 17.52 3.90
C LYS A 161 -9.78 17.90 2.53
N PHE A 162 -10.13 17.18 1.48
CA PHE A 162 -9.59 17.39 0.14
C PHE A 162 -10.59 18.06 -0.83
N GLY A 163 -11.78 18.42 -0.38
CA GLY A 163 -12.79 19.09 -1.20
C GLY A 163 -13.35 18.26 -2.33
N LEU A 164 -13.57 16.96 -2.08
CA LEU A 164 -14.07 16.00 -3.05
C LEU A 164 -15.56 15.71 -2.88
#